data_6307803f3545bf6018e39d379e5a902e
#
_entry.id   6307803f3545bf6018e39d379e5a902e
#
_cell.length_a   1.000
_cell.length_b   1.000
_cell.length_c   1.000
_cell.angle_alpha   90.00
_cell.angle_beta   90.00
_cell.angle_gamma   90.00
#
_symmetry.space_group_name_H-M   'P 1'
#
loop_
_entity.id
_entity.type
_entity.pdbx_description
1 polymer ?
#
loop_
_entity_poly.entity_id
_entity_poly.type
_entity_poly.pdbx_seq_one_letter_code
_entity_poly.pdbx_strand_id
1 'polypeptide(L)'
;MKSILTFILATFLLFPLQAQEKVYTVDNLPKVHLQNKMQYVCNPAGILSQAACDSIDSMLYALEQQTGIETVVAVVPSIGEEDCFDFCHQLLNKWGVGKKGKNNGLVILLVTDQRCIQFYTGYGLEGVLPDAICKSCLLYTSDAADE
;
A
#
# COMPACT_ATOMS: atom_id res chain seq x y z
N MET A 1 16.39 -42.81 30.79
CA MET A 1 15.20 -41.93 30.87
C MET A 1 15.53 -40.43 30.81
N LYS A 2 16.53 -39.94 31.51
CA LYS A 2 16.90 -38.50 31.47
C LYS A 2 17.42 -38.03 30.12
N SER A 3 18.08 -38.87 29.31
CA SER A 3 18.60 -38.54 27.99
C SER A 3 17.54 -38.41 26.88
N ILE A 4 16.43 -39.14 27.01
CA ILE A 4 15.30 -39.09 26.06
C ILE A 4 14.50 -37.79 26.26
N LEU A 5 14.33 -37.37 27.50
CA LEU A 5 13.63 -36.13 27.85
C LEU A 5 14.40 -34.90 27.37
N THR A 6 15.73 -34.95 27.47
CA THR A 6 16.62 -33.87 26.99
C THR A 6 16.62 -33.80 25.46
N PHE A 7 16.50 -34.92 24.76
CA PHE A 7 16.45 -34.98 23.31
C PHE A 7 15.14 -34.45 22.75
N ILE A 8 14.01 -34.72 23.41
CA ILE A 8 12.68 -34.20 23.05
C ILE A 8 12.61 -32.69 23.27
N LEU A 9 13.23 -32.17 24.33
CA LEU A 9 13.28 -30.73 24.59
C LEU A 9 14.16 -29.98 23.58
N ALA A 10 15.24 -30.59 23.12
CA ALA A 10 16.13 -30.01 22.11
C ALA A 10 15.48 -29.99 20.69
N THR A 11 14.63 -30.97 20.39
CA THR A 11 13.93 -31.02 19.09
C THR A 11 12.79 -29.99 19.01
N PHE A 12 12.23 -29.58 20.15
CA PHE A 12 11.19 -28.55 20.18
C PHE A 12 11.72 -27.13 19.94
N LEU A 13 13.02 -26.91 20.16
CA LEU A 13 13.68 -25.61 19.95
C LEU A 13 14.11 -25.36 18.51
N LEU A 14 13.95 -26.35 17.61
CA LEU A 14 14.33 -26.25 16.20
C LEU A 14 13.15 -25.95 15.24
N PHE A 15 11.95 -25.69 15.74
CA PHE A 15 10.91 -25.14 14.91
C PHE A 15 11.28 -23.69 14.56
N PRO A 16 11.54 -23.38 13.28
CA PRO A 16 11.72 -21.98 12.91
C PRO A 16 10.43 -21.25 13.28
N LEU A 17 10.54 -20.24 14.11
CA LEU A 17 9.49 -19.27 14.31
C LEU A 17 9.30 -18.61 12.93
N GLN A 18 8.43 -19.15 12.10
CA GLN A 18 8.01 -18.47 10.87
C GLN A 18 7.33 -17.19 11.33
N ALA A 19 8.03 -16.08 11.18
CA ALA A 19 7.43 -14.78 11.34
C ALA A 19 6.29 -14.69 10.32
N GLN A 20 5.06 -14.85 10.80
CA GLN A 20 3.88 -14.73 9.97
C GLN A 20 3.82 -13.29 9.48
N GLU A 21 3.96 -13.07 8.18
CA GLU A 21 3.84 -11.74 7.61
C GLU A 21 2.50 -11.13 8.02
N LYS A 22 2.57 -9.93 8.55
CA LYS A 22 1.38 -9.23 9.02
C LYS A 22 0.47 -8.92 7.83
N VAL A 23 -0.76 -9.41 7.88
CA VAL A 23 -1.80 -9.07 6.92
C VAL A 23 -2.41 -7.71 7.28
N TYR A 24 -2.45 -6.81 6.31
CA TYR A 24 -3.05 -5.50 6.46
C TYR A 24 -4.46 -5.48 5.88
N THR A 25 -5.33 -4.75 6.56
CA THR A 25 -6.69 -4.45 6.12
C THR A 25 -6.87 -2.93 6.06
N VAL A 26 -7.89 -2.47 5.37
CA VAL A 26 -8.21 -1.03 5.33
C VAL A 26 -8.43 -0.45 6.72
N ASP A 27 -8.92 -1.26 7.65
CA ASP A 27 -9.25 -0.82 9.01
C ASP A 27 -8.02 -0.77 9.93
N ASN A 28 -6.99 -1.62 9.69
CA ASN A 28 -5.77 -1.65 10.53
C ASN A 28 -4.59 -0.84 9.96
N LEU A 29 -4.72 -0.29 8.76
CA LEU A 29 -3.72 0.62 8.20
C LEU A 29 -3.71 1.96 8.93
N PRO A 30 -2.53 2.51 9.25
CA PRO A 30 -2.43 3.85 9.84
C PRO A 30 -2.83 4.93 8.83
N LYS A 31 -3.77 5.77 9.22
CA LYS A 31 -4.26 6.90 8.39
C LYS A 31 -3.30 8.09 8.52
N VAL A 32 -2.14 7.98 7.89
CA VAL A 32 -1.03 8.94 8.05
C VAL A 32 -1.42 10.37 7.63
N HIS A 33 -2.19 10.52 6.57
CA HIS A 33 -2.62 11.83 6.07
C HIS A 33 -3.58 12.57 7.01
N LEU A 34 -4.33 11.85 7.84
CA LEU A 34 -5.17 12.46 8.88
C LEU A 34 -4.35 12.98 10.06
N GLN A 35 -3.20 12.36 10.31
CA GLN A 35 -2.29 12.76 11.39
C GLN A 35 -1.36 13.90 10.94
N ASN A 36 -0.89 13.83 9.71
CA ASN A 36 -0.02 14.84 9.10
C ASN A 36 -0.38 15.03 7.63
N LYS A 37 -0.90 16.20 7.28
CA LYS A 37 -1.34 16.53 5.92
C LYS A 37 -0.22 16.56 4.88
N MET A 38 1.02 16.52 5.30
CA MET A 38 2.18 16.43 4.40
C MET A 38 2.66 15.00 4.19
N GLN A 39 2.03 14.01 4.82
CA GLN A 39 2.33 12.60 4.64
C GLN A 39 1.25 11.91 3.79
N TYR A 40 1.69 11.36 2.68
CA TYR A 40 0.83 10.65 1.71
C TYR A 40 1.12 9.16 1.67
N VAL A 41 2.34 8.76 2.09
CA VAL A 41 2.80 7.37 2.03
C VAL A 41 2.53 6.67 3.35
N CYS A 42 1.70 5.62 3.30
CA CYS A 42 1.48 4.67 4.37
C CYS A 42 2.41 3.47 4.14
N ASN A 43 3.48 3.37 4.93
CA ASN A 43 4.54 2.34 4.81
C ASN A 43 4.80 1.67 6.17
N PRO A 44 3.78 0.99 6.75
CA PRO A 44 3.84 0.52 8.13
C PRO A 44 4.86 -0.60 8.36
N ALA A 45 5.22 -1.35 7.32
CA ALA A 45 6.21 -2.43 7.39
C ALA A 45 7.62 -2.00 6.98
N GLY A 46 7.84 -0.72 6.63
CA GLY A 46 9.15 -0.22 6.27
C GLY A 46 9.72 -0.78 4.96
N ILE A 47 8.86 -1.13 4.01
CA ILE A 47 9.27 -1.66 2.69
C ILE A 47 10.04 -0.61 1.90
N LEU A 48 9.55 0.63 1.89
CA LEU A 48 10.27 1.77 1.33
C LEU A 48 11.21 2.38 2.37
N SER A 49 12.35 2.91 1.92
CA SER A 49 13.22 3.70 2.77
C SER A 49 12.56 5.03 3.17
N GLN A 50 12.98 5.60 4.29
CA GLN A 50 12.46 6.91 4.72
C GLN A 50 12.73 7.99 3.68
N ALA A 51 13.91 7.99 3.04
CA ALA A 51 14.24 8.93 1.97
C ALA A 51 13.31 8.81 0.76
N ALA A 52 12.92 7.58 0.39
CA ALA A 52 11.95 7.35 -0.68
C ALA A 52 10.56 7.87 -0.30
N CYS A 53 10.11 7.61 0.93
CA CYS A 53 8.83 8.13 1.45
C CYS A 53 8.81 9.66 1.43
N ASP A 54 9.86 10.31 1.90
CA ASP A 54 9.98 11.78 1.95
C ASP A 54 9.95 12.40 0.54
N SER A 55 10.59 11.75 -0.42
CA SER A 55 10.58 12.18 -1.83
C SER A 55 9.18 12.08 -2.43
N ILE A 56 8.50 10.97 -2.21
CA ILE A 56 7.12 10.76 -2.69
C ILE A 56 6.18 11.76 -2.02
N ASP A 57 6.27 11.94 -0.71
CA ASP A 57 5.45 12.89 0.03
C ASP A 57 5.62 14.32 -0.53
N SER A 58 6.85 14.73 -0.82
CA SER A 58 7.13 16.04 -1.40
C SER A 58 6.52 16.23 -2.80
N MET A 59 6.61 15.21 -3.64
CA MET A 59 6.01 15.22 -4.98
C MET A 59 4.49 15.26 -4.92
N LEU A 60 3.88 14.47 -4.04
CA LEU A 60 2.42 14.42 -3.90
C LEU A 60 1.86 15.68 -3.26
N TYR A 61 2.61 16.29 -2.34
CA TYR A 61 2.27 17.60 -1.79
C TYR A 61 2.22 18.68 -2.89
N ALA A 62 3.26 18.73 -3.72
CA ALA A 62 3.30 19.66 -4.85
C ALA A 62 2.14 19.42 -5.85
N LEU A 63 1.83 18.15 -6.13
CA LEU A 63 0.70 17.77 -6.98
C LEU A 63 -0.63 18.28 -6.40
N GLU A 64 -0.85 18.06 -5.11
CA GLU A 64 -2.08 18.52 -4.43
C GLU A 64 -2.21 20.05 -4.44
N GLN A 65 -1.11 20.78 -4.22
CA GLN A 65 -1.11 22.25 -4.27
C GLN A 65 -1.43 22.79 -5.67
N GLN A 66 -0.95 22.12 -6.72
CA GLN A 66 -1.16 22.53 -8.10
C GLN A 66 -2.52 22.13 -8.66
N THR A 67 -3.01 20.98 -8.31
CA THR A 67 -4.18 20.35 -8.95
C THR A 67 -5.36 20.14 -8.01
N GLY A 68 -5.12 20.14 -6.71
CA GLY A 68 -6.10 19.76 -5.69
C GLY A 68 -6.36 18.27 -5.59
N ILE A 69 -5.65 17.42 -6.35
CA ILE A 69 -5.76 15.95 -6.28
C ILE A 69 -5.20 15.46 -4.95
N GLU A 70 -6.02 14.77 -4.19
CA GLU A 70 -5.61 14.13 -2.93
C GLU A 70 -5.20 12.69 -3.20
N THR A 71 -3.97 12.35 -2.86
CA THR A 71 -3.39 11.03 -3.12
C THR A 71 -3.06 10.31 -1.83
N VAL A 72 -3.27 9.00 -1.80
CA VAL A 72 -2.78 8.10 -0.76
C VAL A 72 -1.98 6.99 -1.41
N VAL A 73 -0.78 6.73 -0.90
CA VAL A 73 0.07 5.62 -1.30
C VAL A 73 0.16 4.64 -0.15
N ALA A 74 -0.30 3.40 -0.34
CA ALA A 74 -0.20 2.34 0.65
C ALA A 74 0.78 1.27 0.15
N VAL A 75 1.80 1.00 0.95
CA VAL A 75 2.84 -0.01 0.66
C VAL A 75 2.84 -1.03 1.77
N VAL A 76 2.40 -2.24 1.47
CA VAL A 76 2.20 -3.31 2.45
C VAL A 76 2.74 -4.65 1.95
N PRO A 77 3.19 -5.53 2.86
CA PRO A 77 3.67 -6.86 2.46
C PRO A 77 2.54 -7.79 2.02
N SER A 78 1.37 -7.71 2.65
CA SER A 78 0.24 -8.60 2.37
C SER A 78 -1.10 -7.95 2.72
N ILE A 79 -2.10 -8.21 1.90
CA ILE A 79 -3.52 -7.92 2.17
C ILE A 79 -4.34 -9.21 2.30
N GLY A 80 -3.67 -10.36 2.51
CA GLY A 80 -4.30 -11.67 2.55
C GLY A 80 -4.76 -12.11 1.17
N GLU A 81 -5.96 -12.64 1.07
CA GLU A 81 -6.56 -13.11 -0.18
C GLU A 81 -7.42 -12.05 -0.88
N GLU A 82 -7.45 -10.83 -0.36
CA GLU A 82 -8.23 -9.75 -0.93
C GLU A 82 -7.66 -9.30 -2.28
N ASP A 83 -8.54 -8.93 -3.20
CA ASP A 83 -8.16 -8.37 -4.50
C ASP A 83 -7.65 -6.93 -4.34
N CYS A 84 -6.56 -6.61 -5.07
CA CYS A 84 -5.93 -5.29 -4.98
C CYS A 84 -6.87 -4.15 -5.40
N PHE A 85 -7.69 -4.37 -6.43
CA PHE A 85 -8.65 -3.37 -6.89
C PHE A 85 -9.72 -3.10 -5.86
N ASP A 86 -10.30 -4.15 -5.28
CA ASP A 86 -11.32 -4.05 -4.24
C ASP A 86 -10.77 -3.38 -2.97
N PHE A 87 -9.53 -3.70 -2.60
CA PHE A 87 -8.83 -3.06 -1.50
C PHE A 87 -8.67 -1.54 -1.72
N CYS A 88 -8.23 -1.14 -2.90
CA CYS A 88 -8.11 0.28 -3.27
C CYS A 88 -9.47 1.01 -3.23
N HIS A 89 -10.51 0.38 -3.75
CA HIS A 89 -11.87 0.91 -3.72
C HIS A 89 -12.36 1.15 -2.29
N GLN A 90 -12.18 0.16 -1.42
CA GLN A 90 -12.52 0.29 -0.01
C GLN A 90 -11.69 1.37 0.69
N LEU A 91 -10.39 1.44 0.40
CA LEU A 91 -9.48 2.42 0.97
C LEU A 91 -9.92 3.85 0.61
N LEU A 92 -10.19 4.10 -0.66
CA LEU A 92 -10.67 5.41 -1.14
C LEU A 92 -11.95 5.83 -0.42
N ASN A 93 -12.92 4.92 -0.32
CA ASN A 93 -14.23 5.22 0.27
C ASN A 93 -14.16 5.34 1.80
N LYS A 94 -13.53 4.41 2.50
CA LYS A 94 -13.47 4.40 3.97
C LYS A 94 -12.58 5.53 4.51
N TRP A 95 -11.51 5.87 3.81
CA TRP A 95 -10.65 6.99 4.22
C TRP A 95 -11.14 8.34 3.72
N GLY A 96 -12.11 8.35 2.80
CA GLY A 96 -12.62 9.56 2.20
C GLY A 96 -11.56 10.32 1.41
N VAL A 97 -10.74 9.58 0.64
CA VAL A 97 -9.68 10.17 -0.18
C VAL A 97 -10.29 11.01 -1.30
N GLY A 98 -9.84 12.24 -1.40
CA GLY A 98 -10.39 13.23 -2.32
C GLY A 98 -11.27 14.27 -1.62
N LYS A 99 -11.38 15.43 -2.22
CA LYS A 99 -12.16 16.54 -1.66
C LYS A 99 -13.65 16.28 -1.86
N LYS A 100 -14.40 16.51 -0.79
CA LYS A 100 -15.86 16.35 -0.80
C LYS A 100 -16.48 17.19 -1.93
N GLY A 101 -17.29 16.55 -2.77
CA GLY A 101 -17.94 17.17 -3.92
C GLY A 101 -17.11 17.26 -5.19
N LYS A 102 -15.78 17.03 -5.11
CA LYS A 102 -14.89 16.98 -6.29
C LYS A 102 -14.54 15.56 -6.71
N ASN A 103 -14.60 14.60 -5.81
CA ASN A 103 -14.27 13.18 -6.02
C ASN A 103 -12.91 12.99 -6.73
N ASN A 104 -11.93 13.81 -6.36
CA ASN A 104 -10.60 13.88 -6.97
C ASN A 104 -9.53 13.15 -6.15
N GLY A 105 -9.90 12.01 -5.60
CA GLY A 105 -9.00 11.13 -4.86
C GLY A 105 -8.27 10.15 -5.77
N LEU A 106 -7.01 9.85 -5.42
CA LEU A 106 -6.18 8.84 -6.05
C LEU A 106 -5.62 7.91 -4.97
N VAL A 107 -5.79 6.61 -5.13
CA VAL A 107 -5.16 5.59 -4.30
C VAL A 107 -4.15 4.82 -5.14
N ILE A 108 -2.93 4.70 -4.63
CA ILE A 108 -1.88 3.85 -5.19
C ILE A 108 -1.54 2.79 -4.14
N LEU A 109 -1.71 1.53 -4.50
CA LEU A 109 -1.44 0.38 -3.64
C LEU A 109 -0.30 -0.45 -4.20
N LEU A 110 0.68 -0.75 -3.35
CA LEU A 110 1.74 -1.72 -3.63
C LEU A 110 1.65 -2.86 -2.62
N VAL A 111 1.47 -4.09 -3.11
CA VAL A 111 1.43 -5.31 -2.29
C VAL A 111 2.53 -6.26 -2.75
N THR A 112 3.49 -6.53 -1.88
CA THR A 112 4.71 -7.24 -2.29
C THR A 112 4.51 -8.74 -2.44
N ASP A 113 3.71 -9.40 -1.61
CA ASP A 113 3.45 -10.84 -1.72
C ASP A 113 2.68 -11.21 -3.00
N GLN A 114 1.74 -10.38 -3.42
CA GLN A 114 0.97 -10.55 -4.65
C GLN A 114 1.66 -9.92 -5.87
N ARG A 115 2.79 -9.22 -5.69
CA ARG A 115 3.46 -8.43 -6.74
C ARG A 115 2.49 -7.51 -7.48
N CYS A 116 1.61 -6.87 -6.72
CA CYS A 116 0.54 -6.04 -7.24
C CYS A 116 0.86 -4.57 -7.03
N ILE A 117 0.72 -3.77 -8.09
CA ILE A 117 0.61 -2.32 -8.02
C ILE A 117 -0.75 -1.96 -8.62
N GLN A 118 -1.57 -1.25 -7.87
CA GLN A 118 -2.91 -0.86 -8.28
C GLN A 118 -3.13 0.64 -8.12
N PHE A 119 -3.66 1.27 -9.14
CA PHE A 119 -4.21 2.64 -9.08
C PHE A 119 -5.73 2.58 -9.00
N TYR A 120 -6.32 3.45 -8.21
CA TYR A 120 -7.75 3.64 -8.15
C TYR A 120 -8.08 5.14 -8.06
N THR A 121 -8.92 5.62 -8.95
CA THR A 121 -9.29 7.03 -9.05
C THR A 121 -10.75 7.26 -8.69
N GLY A 122 -11.03 8.39 -8.01
CA GLY A 122 -12.39 8.87 -7.86
C GLY A 122 -12.97 9.41 -9.17
N TYR A 123 -14.30 9.54 -9.24
CA TYR A 123 -15.00 10.00 -10.43
C TYR A 123 -14.52 11.34 -10.99
N GLY A 124 -14.04 12.24 -10.12
CA GLY A 124 -13.53 13.54 -10.53
C GLY A 124 -12.24 13.50 -11.34
N LEU A 125 -11.55 12.35 -11.37
CA LEU A 125 -10.31 12.16 -12.13
C LEU A 125 -10.50 11.37 -13.44
N GLU A 126 -11.66 10.83 -13.72
CA GLU A 126 -11.88 10.01 -14.91
C GLU A 126 -11.57 10.73 -16.24
N GLY A 127 -11.76 12.04 -16.28
CA GLY A 127 -11.43 12.85 -17.45
C GLY A 127 -9.94 13.18 -17.62
N VAL A 128 -9.16 13.09 -16.53
CA VAL A 128 -7.73 13.44 -16.50
C VAL A 128 -6.85 12.21 -16.41
N LEU A 129 -7.30 11.21 -15.64
CA LEU A 129 -6.59 9.98 -15.39
C LEU A 129 -7.54 8.78 -15.52
N PRO A 130 -7.98 8.44 -16.74
CA PRO A 130 -8.86 7.30 -16.96
C PRO A 130 -8.14 5.97 -16.66
N ASP A 131 -8.91 4.96 -16.29
CA ASP A 131 -8.42 3.63 -15.92
C ASP A 131 -7.51 3.01 -16.99
N ALA A 132 -7.76 3.27 -18.25
CA ALA A 132 -6.92 2.79 -19.36
C ALA A 132 -5.49 3.34 -19.28
N ILE A 133 -5.32 4.60 -18.89
CA ILE A 133 -3.99 5.23 -18.72
C ILE A 133 -3.29 4.66 -17.47
N CYS A 134 -4.01 4.50 -16.37
CA CYS A 134 -3.49 3.86 -15.16
C CYS A 134 -2.97 2.45 -15.46
N LYS A 135 -3.77 1.66 -16.16
CA LYS A 135 -3.40 0.30 -16.56
C LYS A 135 -2.19 0.27 -17.48
N SER A 136 -2.10 1.19 -18.45
CA SER A 136 -0.94 1.29 -19.34
C SER A 136 0.34 1.63 -18.58
N CYS A 137 0.29 2.55 -17.62
CA CYS A 137 1.42 2.88 -16.75
C CYS A 137 1.90 1.68 -15.94
N LEU A 138 0.98 0.89 -15.39
CA LEU A 138 1.29 -0.32 -14.64
C LEU A 138 1.99 -1.37 -15.49
N LEU A 139 1.50 -1.62 -16.71
CA LEU A 139 2.10 -2.58 -17.63
C LEU A 139 3.51 -2.15 -18.02
N TYR A 140 3.73 -0.89 -18.35
CA TYR A 140 5.04 -0.36 -18.70
C TYR A 140 6.04 -0.49 -17.54
N THR A 141 5.61 -0.20 -16.32
CA THR A 141 6.47 -0.31 -15.12
C THR A 141 6.82 -1.77 -14.81
N SER A 142 5.88 -2.69 -15.00
CA SER A 142 6.10 -4.13 -14.83
C SER A 142 7.14 -4.67 -15.82
N ASP A 143 7.02 -4.31 -17.10
CA ASP A 143 7.96 -4.74 -18.13
C ASP A 143 9.38 -4.19 -17.89
N ALA A 144 9.49 -2.95 -17.41
CA ALA A 144 10.78 -2.35 -17.06
C ALA A 144 11.44 -3.00 -15.83
N ALA A 145 10.66 -3.53 -14.90
CA ALA A 145 11.16 -4.23 -13.71
C ALA A 145 11.66 -5.66 -14.00
N ASP A 146 11.19 -6.28 -15.09
CA ASP A 146 11.59 -7.63 -15.51
C ASP A 146 12.89 -7.64 -16.37
N GLU A 147 13.37 -6.50 -16.80
CA GLU A 147 14.66 -6.32 -17.47
C GLU A 147 15.80 -6.12 -16.47
#